data_52e53dc1bd3159dff5eb5b3ba9da9b50
#
_entry.id   52e53dc1bd3159dff5eb5b3ba9da9b50
#
_cell.length_a   1.000
_cell.length_b   1.000
_cell.length_c   1.000
_cell.angle_alpha   90.00
_cell.angle_beta   90.00
_cell.angle_gamma   90.00
#
_symmetry.space_group_name_H-M   'P 1'
#
loop_
_entity.id
_entity.type
_entity.pdbx_description
1 polymer ?
#
loop_
_entity_poly.entity_id
_entity_poly.type
_entity_poly.pdbx_seq_one_letter_code
_entity_poly.pdbx_strand_id
1 'polypeptide(L)'
;MKKWIALCLSLVMVLSCCGMAASAEERYLGVMLSTNVMSLDTNLATDGESFEVIADCIDGLMQMDADGAAIPALAESYDLSEDGKTYTFHLRDAKWSNGTPVTASDFVFAWRRICKEAGEYAYMFDTSVGCVKGADAIIYNGADPATLGVSAPDDKTFVVELEVPVSFFPSLMYFPTFYPINEAFYTSLEDGTYGTSPETFLSNGAFLLESYTPGTANLTLKKNPDYWDADRVQLAGIKYQ
;
A
#
# COMPACT_ATOMS: atom_id res chain seq x y z
N MET A 1 64.59 20.52 6.61
CA MET A 1 63.54 20.68 7.65
C MET A 1 62.30 21.39 7.10
N LYS A 2 62.39 22.57 6.45
CA LYS A 2 61.17 23.28 5.94
C LYS A 2 60.32 22.51 4.92
N LYS A 3 60.91 21.66 4.07
CA LYS A 3 60.16 20.85 3.06
C LYS A 3 59.34 19.69 3.67
N TRP A 4 59.78 19.11 4.78
CA TRP A 4 59.07 18.04 5.50
C TRP A 4 57.92 18.58 6.32
N ILE A 5 58.04 19.80 6.86
CA ILE A 5 56.94 20.45 7.61
C ILE A 5 55.77 20.80 6.65
N ALA A 6 56.07 21.24 5.42
CA ALA A 6 55.04 21.53 4.43
C ALA A 6 54.31 20.28 3.95
N LEU A 7 55.01 19.13 3.86
CA LEU A 7 54.40 17.85 3.47
C LEU A 7 53.50 17.30 4.58
N CYS A 8 53.88 17.43 5.85
CA CYS A 8 53.04 17.01 6.98
C CYS A 8 51.81 17.91 7.15
N LEU A 9 51.89 19.21 6.90
CA LEU A 9 50.76 20.13 6.95
C LEU A 9 49.74 19.86 5.82
N SER A 10 50.23 19.52 4.61
CA SER A 10 49.31 19.16 3.49
C SER A 10 48.63 17.81 3.72
N LEU A 11 49.27 16.84 4.36
CA LEU A 11 48.69 15.54 4.69
C LEU A 11 47.62 15.66 5.78
N VAL A 12 47.82 16.53 6.78
CA VAL A 12 46.84 16.81 7.83
C VAL A 12 45.59 17.53 7.27
N MET A 13 45.75 18.46 6.30
CA MET A 13 44.60 19.09 5.63
C MET A 13 43.81 18.12 4.76
N VAL A 14 44.44 17.16 4.11
CA VAL A 14 43.71 16.13 3.29
C VAL A 14 42.97 15.14 4.19
N LEU A 15 43.51 14.79 5.36
CA LEU A 15 42.83 13.94 6.32
C LEU A 15 41.66 14.65 7.04
N SER A 16 41.68 15.97 7.19
CA SER A 16 40.59 16.73 7.83
C SER A 16 39.41 16.97 6.89
N CYS A 17 39.58 16.85 5.56
CA CYS A 17 38.45 16.92 4.60
C CYS A 17 37.72 15.59 4.39
N CYS A 18 38.24 14.44 4.84
CA CYS A 18 37.58 13.15 4.71
C CYS A 18 36.69 12.77 5.93
N GLY A 19 36.50 13.66 6.90
CA GLY A 19 35.88 13.33 8.18
C GLY A 19 34.54 14.00 8.48
N MET A 20 33.90 14.66 7.52
CA MET A 20 32.53 15.18 7.71
C MET A 20 31.60 14.64 6.61
N ALA A 21 31.40 13.33 6.59
CA ALA A 21 30.10 12.86 6.21
C ALA A 21 29.16 13.34 7.33
N ALA A 22 28.53 14.50 7.13
CA ALA A 22 27.38 14.86 7.93
C ALA A 22 26.37 13.70 7.76
N SER A 23 26.14 12.94 8.82
CA SER A 23 24.98 12.03 8.84
C SER A 23 23.79 12.93 8.56
N ALA A 24 23.16 12.77 7.41
CA ALA A 24 21.91 13.45 7.14
C ALA A 24 21.01 13.10 8.33
N GLU A 25 20.58 14.11 9.07
CA GLU A 25 19.70 13.93 10.21
C GLU A 25 18.44 13.24 9.69
N GLU A 26 18.13 12.07 10.22
CA GLU A 26 16.95 11.30 9.81
C GLU A 26 15.71 12.14 10.09
N ARG A 27 15.00 12.54 9.03
CA ARG A 27 13.85 13.43 9.12
C ARG A 27 12.57 12.60 9.26
N TYR A 28 11.96 12.67 10.43
CA TYR A 28 10.62 12.10 10.67
C TYR A 28 9.55 13.19 10.57
N LEU A 29 8.41 12.84 9.96
CA LEU A 29 7.18 13.63 10.05
C LEU A 29 6.44 13.25 11.33
N GLY A 30 6.06 14.23 12.14
CA GLY A 30 5.13 14.03 13.27
C GLY A 30 3.70 14.33 12.81
N VAL A 31 2.81 13.38 12.99
CA VAL A 31 1.38 13.51 12.68
C VAL A 31 0.58 13.29 13.96
N MET A 32 -0.35 14.21 14.24
CA MET A 32 -1.26 14.06 15.38
C MET A 32 -2.59 13.51 14.88
N LEU A 33 -2.95 12.33 15.38
CA LEU A 33 -4.24 11.71 15.08
C LEU A 33 -5.34 12.27 15.99
N SER A 34 -6.56 12.32 15.49
CA SER A 34 -7.73 12.76 16.26
C SER A 34 -8.31 11.64 17.11
N THR A 35 -8.11 10.40 16.71
CA THR A 35 -8.55 9.19 17.42
C THR A 35 -7.48 8.08 17.30
N ASN A 36 -7.74 6.96 17.99
CA ASN A 36 -6.87 5.80 17.93
C ASN A 36 -7.03 5.04 16.61
N VAL A 37 -5.92 4.47 16.10
CA VAL A 37 -5.93 3.51 14.99
C VAL A 37 -6.47 2.18 15.50
N MET A 38 -7.58 1.73 14.92
CA MET A 38 -8.29 0.55 15.42
C MET A 38 -7.87 -0.74 14.69
N SER A 39 -7.58 -0.66 13.40
CA SER A 39 -7.22 -1.82 12.60
C SER A 39 -6.37 -1.40 11.40
N LEU A 40 -5.37 -2.19 11.05
CA LEU A 40 -4.62 -2.08 9.80
C LEU A 40 -5.01 -3.17 8.78
N ASP A 41 -6.08 -3.91 9.03
CA ASP A 41 -6.66 -4.81 8.04
C ASP A 41 -7.42 -3.98 6.98
N THR A 42 -6.92 -3.97 5.74
CA THR A 42 -7.47 -3.18 4.63
C THR A 42 -8.93 -3.49 4.32
N ASN A 43 -9.40 -4.69 4.64
CA ASN A 43 -10.78 -5.12 4.41
C ASN A 43 -11.72 -4.85 5.60
N LEU A 44 -11.17 -4.65 6.80
CA LEU A 44 -11.96 -4.49 8.04
C LEU A 44 -11.80 -3.12 8.70
N ALA A 45 -10.82 -2.31 8.29
CA ALA A 45 -10.68 -0.94 8.78
C ALA A 45 -11.90 -0.10 8.37
N THR A 46 -12.36 0.75 9.30
CA THR A 46 -13.59 1.55 9.13
C THR A 46 -13.44 3.01 9.50
N ASP A 47 -12.28 3.41 10.00
CA ASP A 47 -11.98 4.77 10.44
C ASP A 47 -10.90 5.45 9.59
N GLY A 48 -10.95 6.79 9.55
CA GLY A 48 -10.06 7.60 8.73
C GLY A 48 -8.59 7.47 9.11
N GLU A 49 -8.29 7.38 10.40
CA GLU A 49 -6.92 7.27 10.92
C GLU A 49 -6.29 5.93 10.53
N SER A 50 -7.07 4.84 10.60
CA SER A 50 -6.63 3.52 10.10
C SER A 50 -6.33 3.57 8.61
N PHE A 51 -7.19 4.21 7.80
CA PHE A 51 -6.99 4.35 6.36
C PHE A 51 -5.76 5.21 6.01
N GLU A 52 -5.48 6.27 6.78
CA GLU A 52 -4.29 7.10 6.58
C GLU A 52 -3.01 6.27 6.76
N VAL A 53 -2.92 5.53 7.87
CA VAL A 53 -1.75 4.67 8.14
C VAL A 53 -1.62 3.54 7.12
N ILE A 54 -2.74 2.92 6.73
CA ILE A 54 -2.74 1.87 5.68
C ILE A 54 -2.19 2.44 4.37
N ALA A 55 -2.64 3.64 3.96
CA ALA A 55 -2.23 4.26 2.70
C ALA A 55 -0.74 4.67 2.69
N ASP A 56 -0.13 4.93 3.86
CA ASP A 56 1.32 5.15 3.96
C ASP A 56 2.12 3.84 3.80
N CYS A 57 1.52 2.70 4.15
CA CYS A 57 2.19 1.40 4.19
C CYS A 57 1.90 0.54 2.96
N ILE A 58 0.76 0.71 2.32
CA ILE A 58 0.31 -0.13 1.19
C ILE A 58 -0.11 0.77 0.03
N ASP A 59 0.42 0.51 -1.16
CA ASP A 59 -0.07 1.08 -2.40
C ASP A 59 -1.21 0.23 -2.97
N GLY A 60 -2.21 0.91 -3.55
CA GLY A 60 -3.23 0.33 -4.40
C GLY A 60 -2.84 0.30 -5.88
N LEU A 61 -3.80 0.03 -6.76
CA LEU A 61 -3.60 0.14 -8.22
C LEU A 61 -3.29 1.58 -8.62
N MET A 62 -3.97 2.54 -8.01
CA MET A 62 -3.78 3.98 -8.22
C MET A 62 -3.44 4.65 -6.89
N GLN A 63 -2.90 5.85 -6.96
CA GLN A 63 -2.71 6.75 -5.82
C GLN A 63 -3.33 8.12 -6.14
N MET A 64 -3.54 8.95 -5.14
CA MET A 64 -4.07 10.29 -5.31
C MET A 64 -2.90 11.29 -5.34
N ASP A 65 -2.85 12.17 -6.33
CA ASP A 65 -1.87 13.25 -6.35
C ASP A 65 -2.30 14.45 -5.48
N ALA A 66 -1.45 15.49 -5.43
CA ALA A 66 -1.71 16.69 -4.63
C ALA A 66 -2.96 17.49 -5.09
N ASP A 67 -3.40 17.29 -6.32
CA ASP A 67 -4.58 17.95 -6.91
C ASP A 67 -5.85 17.09 -6.75
N GLY A 68 -5.74 15.90 -6.14
CA GLY A 68 -6.85 14.97 -5.92
C GLY A 68 -7.16 14.07 -7.12
N ALA A 69 -6.28 14.02 -8.13
CA ALA A 69 -6.45 13.15 -9.28
C ALA A 69 -5.89 11.75 -9.02
N ALA A 70 -6.56 10.72 -9.54
CA ALA A 70 -6.03 9.36 -9.52
C ALA A 70 -4.89 9.22 -10.54
N ILE A 71 -3.71 8.85 -10.08
CA ILE A 71 -2.53 8.61 -10.90
C ILE A 71 -2.01 7.18 -10.71
N PRO A 72 -1.24 6.62 -11.67
CA PRO A 72 -0.67 5.28 -11.56
C PRO A 72 0.16 5.05 -10.29
N ALA A 73 -0.11 3.93 -9.59
CA ALA A 73 0.70 3.43 -8.48
C ALA A 73 1.19 2.01 -8.80
N LEU A 74 0.67 0.94 -8.20
CA LEU A 74 1.04 -0.44 -8.56
C LEU A 74 0.65 -0.79 -10.00
N ALA A 75 -0.43 -0.21 -10.53
CA ALA A 75 -0.72 -0.28 -11.97
C ALA A 75 0.07 0.82 -12.70
N GLU A 76 0.90 0.45 -13.69
CA GLU A 76 1.56 1.41 -14.59
C GLU A 76 0.58 2.03 -15.58
N SER A 77 -0.41 1.24 -15.99
CA SER A 77 -1.46 1.61 -16.94
C SER A 77 -2.68 0.70 -16.77
N TYR A 78 -3.75 1.06 -17.46
CA TYR A 78 -4.89 0.18 -17.65
C TYR A 78 -5.50 0.36 -19.03
N ASP A 79 -6.13 -0.70 -19.53
CA ASP A 79 -6.97 -0.69 -20.71
C ASP A 79 -8.44 -0.76 -20.31
N LEU A 80 -9.31 -0.11 -21.08
CA LEU A 80 -10.76 -0.17 -20.91
C LEU A 80 -11.39 -0.74 -22.17
N SER A 81 -12.25 -1.75 -22.02
CA SER A 81 -13.00 -2.33 -23.14
C SER A 81 -13.93 -1.31 -23.81
N GLU A 82 -14.27 -1.53 -25.08
CA GLU A 82 -15.15 -0.62 -25.85
C GLU A 82 -16.52 -0.40 -25.21
N ASP A 83 -17.05 -1.39 -24.49
CA ASP A 83 -18.32 -1.29 -23.77
C ASP A 83 -18.20 -0.63 -22.39
N GLY A 84 -16.96 -0.25 -21.99
CA GLY A 84 -16.67 0.43 -20.73
C GLY A 84 -16.83 -0.45 -19.47
N LYS A 85 -16.89 -1.78 -19.61
CA LYS A 85 -17.20 -2.68 -18.50
C LYS A 85 -16.01 -3.51 -18.02
N THR A 86 -14.92 -3.60 -18.77
CA THR A 86 -13.74 -4.39 -18.39
C THR A 86 -12.54 -3.50 -18.30
N TYR A 87 -11.96 -3.44 -17.12
CA TYR A 87 -10.67 -2.80 -16.85
C TYR A 87 -9.59 -3.87 -16.79
N THR A 88 -8.50 -3.69 -17.53
CA THR A 88 -7.31 -4.54 -17.47
C THR A 88 -6.15 -3.71 -16.97
N PHE A 89 -5.74 -3.91 -15.72
CA PHE A 89 -4.62 -3.20 -15.09
C PHE A 89 -3.32 -3.96 -15.31
N HIS A 90 -2.26 -3.23 -15.70
CA HIS A 90 -0.92 -3.75 -15.91
C HIS A 90 -0.02 -3.34 -14.75
N LEU A 91 0.44 -4.33 -13.96
CA LEU A 91 1.18 -4.09 -12.73
C LEU A 91 2.68 -3.93 -12.98
N ARG A 92 3.28 -2.94 -12.30
CA ARG A 92 4.73 -2.78 -12.23
C ARG A 92 5.41 -3.84 -11.38
N ASP A 93 6.73 -3.87 -11.44
CA ASP A 93 7.51 -4.62 -10.47
C ASP A 93 7.49 -3.93 -9.11
N ALA A 94 6.95 -4.62 -8.12
CA ALA A 94 6.91 -4.18 -6.73
C ALA A 94 7.05 -5.41 -5.80
N LYS A 95 7.43 -5.15 -4.56
CA LYS A 95 7.65 -6.21 -3.56
C LYS A 95 6.92 -5.89 -2.27
N TRP A 96 6.46 -6.94 -1.62
CA TRP A 96 6.09 -6.90 -0.23
C TRP A 96 7.34 -6.80 0.67
N SER A 97 7.17 -6.31 1.89
CA SER A 97 8.24 -6.13 2.88
C SER A 97 8.95 -7.43 3.31
N ASN A 98 8.37 -8.59 3.00
CA ASN A 98 9.01 -9.89 3.16
C ASN A 98 9.84 -10.32 1.93
N GLY A 99 9.95 -9.47 0.91
CA GLY A 99 10.70 -9.71 -0.33
C GLY A 99 9.95 -10.46 -1.42
N THR A 100 8.74 -10.96 -1.18
CA THR A 100 7.92 -11.60 -2.20
C THR A 100 7.36 -10.56 -3.20
N PRO A 101 7.15 -10.92 -4.49
CA PRO A 101 6.58 -9.99 -5.45
C PRO A 101 5.13 -9.66 -5.10
N VAL A 102 4.69 -8.43 -5.42
CA VAL A 102 3.28 -8.08 -5.49
C VAL A 102 2.74 -8.57 -6.82
N THR A 103 1.62 -9.28 -6.77
CA THR A 103 1.01 -9.93 -7.94
C THR A 103 -0.46 -9.55 -8.09
N ALA A 104 -1.00 -9.77 -9.27
CA ALA A 104 -2.43 -9.59 -9.55
C ALA A 104 -3.31 -10.51 -8.69
N SER A 105 -2.80 -11.68 -8.28
CA SER A 105 -3.51 -12.60 -7.39
C SER A 105 -3.74 -12.02 -5.99
N ASP A 106 -2.86 -11.12 -5.51
CA ASP A 106 -3.02 -10.46 -4.21
C ASP A 106 -4.26 -9.54 -4.21
N PHE A 107 -4.56 -8.91 -5.35
CA PHE A 107 -5.80 -8.14 -5.54
C PHE A 107 -7.03 -9.05 -5.63
N VAL A 108 -6.94 -10.14 -6.39
CA VAL A 108 -8.05 -11.12 -6.50
C VAL A 108 -8.42 -11.65 -5.11
N PHE A 109 -7.42 -12.03 -4.32
CA PHE A 109 -7.63 -12.52 -2.96
C PHE A 109 -8.31 -11.47 -2.07
N ALA A 110 -7.75 -10.25 -2.00
CA ALA A 110 -8.26 -9.18 -1.15
C ALA A 110 -9.72 -8.84 -1.49
N TRP A 111 -10.06 -8.70 -2.79
CA TRP A 111 -11.40 -8.32 -3.21
C TRP A 111 -12.43 -9.43 -2.99
N ARG A 112 -12.04 -10.69 -3.19
CA ARG A 112 -12.90 -11.83 -2.85
C ARG A 112 -13.14 -11.95 -1.36
N ARG A 113 -12.11 -11.65 -0.56
CA ARG A 113 -12.18 -11.69 0.90
C ARG A 113 -13.16 -10.64 1.43
N ILE A 114 -13.04 -9.36 1.05
CA ILE A 114 -13.94 -8.32 1.54
C ILE A 114 -15.39 -8.56 1.15
N CYS A 115 -15.66 -9.01 -0.08
CA CYS A 115 -17.01 -9.34 -0.52
C CYS A 115 -17.58 -10.53 0.26
N LYS A 116 -16.76 -11.56 0.55
CA LYS A 116 -17.17 -12.74 1.34
C LYS A 116 -17.49 -12.39 2.79
N GLU A 117 -16.63 -11.57 3.41
CA GLU A 117 -16.77 -11.19 4.81
C GLU A 117 -17.86 -10.12 5.00
N ALA A 118 -18.31 -9.50 3.91
CA ALA A 118 -19.30 -8.43 3.91
C ALA A 118 -18.94 -7.33 4.92
N GLY A 119 -17.66 -6.93 4.94
CA GLY A 119 -17.15 -5.84 5.78
C GLY A 119 -17.91 -4.53 5.50
N GLU A 120 -17.77 -3.55 6.40
CA GLU A 120 -18.54 -2.30 6.32
C GLU A 120 -18.38 -1.59 4.96
N TYR A 121 -17.18 -1.65 4.35
CA TYR A 121 -16.89 -1.05 3.05
C TYR A 121 -17.09 -1.99 1.85
N ALA A 122 -17.65 -3.20 2.05
CA ALA A 122 -17.96 -4.11 0.95
C ALA A 122 -18.93 -3.50 -0.07
N TYR A 123 -19.83 -2.58 0.34
CA TYR A 123 -20.73 -1.85 -0.54
C TYR A 123 -20.01 -1.08 -1.65
N MET A 124 -18.72 -0.76 -1.48
CA MET A 124 -17.94 -0.10 -2.54
C MET A 124 -17.71 -0.99 -3.76
N PHE A 125 -17.95 -2.29 -3.64
CA PHE A 125 -17.87 -3.26 -4.74
C PHE A 125 -19.20 -3.52 -5.43
N ASP A 126 -20.31 -3.30 -4.73
CA ASP A 126 -21.67 -3.61 -5.21
C ASP A 126 -22.18 -2.63 -6.28
N THR A 127 -23.43 -2.83 -6.72
CA THR A 127 -24.06 -2.02 -7.77
C THR A 127 -24.35 -0.59 -7.36
N SER A 128 -24.18 -0.21 -6.09
CA SER A 128 -24.35 1.19 -5.65
C SER A 128 -23.12 2.07 -5.90
N VAL A 129 -21.93 1.50 -6.01
CA VAL A 129 -20.67 2.25 -6.19
C VAL A 129 -19.81 1.68 -7.33
N GLY A 130 -19.08 0.59 -7.08
CA GLY A 130 -18.06 0.05 -7.99
C GLY A 130 -18.64 -0.85 -9.09
N CYS A 131 -19.82 -1.37 -8.87
CA CYS A 131 -20.51 -2.24 -9.81
C CYS A 131 -19.70 -3.46 -10.27
N VAL A 132 -18.85 -4.00 -9.39
CA VAL A 132 -18.05 -5.20 -9.72
C VAL A 132 -18.99 -6.38 -9.91
N LYS A 133 -18.87 -7.05 -11.05
CA LYS A 133 -19.74 -8.15 -11.43
C LYS A 133 -19.76 -9.25 -10.37
N GLY A 134 -20.95 -9.65 -9.97
CA GLY A 134 -21.18 -10.70 -8.97
C GLY A 134 -21.04 -10.25 -7.52
N ALA A 135 -20.60 -9.01 -7.23
CA ALA A 135 -20.40 -8.53 -5.85
C ALA A 135 -21.69 -8.60 -5.01
N ASP A 136 -22.83 -8.12 -5.52
CA ASP A 136 -24.12 -8.16 -4.83
C ASP A 136 -24.52 -9.59 -4.41
N ALA A 137 -24.32 -10.56 -5.30
CA ALA A 137 -24.65 -11.94 -5.02
C ALA A 137 -23.80 -12.53 -3.90
N ILE A 138 -22.53 -12.15 -3.83
CA ILE A 138 -21.61 -12.60 -2.78
C ILE A 138 -21.95 -11.92 -1.46
N ILE A 139 -22.01 -10.59 -1.45
CA ILE A 139 -22.17 -9.78 -0.23
C ILE A 139 -23.52 -10.05 0.45
N TYR A 140 -24.60 -10.08 -0.33
CA TYR A 140 -25.97 -10.12 0.24
C TYR A 140 -26.62 -11.49 0.19
N ASN A 141 -26.16 -12.40 -0.67
CA ASN A 141 -26.79 -13.71 -0.87
C ASN A 141 -25.87 -14.90 -0.59
N GLY A 142 -24.61 -14.65 -0.18
CA GLY A 142 -23.64 -15.71 0.17
C GLY A 142 -23.21 -16.57 -1.02
N ALA A 143 -23.19 -16.00 -2.24
CA ALA A 143 -22.64 -16.69 -3.40
C ALA A 143 -21.14 -16.98 -3.23
N ASP A 144 -20.61 -17.92 -4.01
CA ASP A 144 -19.20 -18.28 -3.98
C ASP A 144 -18.32 -17.05 -4.36
N PRO A 145 -17.37 -16.62 -3.52
CA PRO A 145 -16.45 -15.53 -3.83
C PRO A 145 -15.65 -15.72 -5.13
N ALA A 146 -15.48 -16.97 -5.57
CA ALA A 146 -14.84 -17.27 -6.84
C ALA A 146 -15.61 -16.73 -8.07
N THR A 147 -16.91 -16.39 -7.90
CA THR A 147 -17.75 -15.82 -8.96
C THR A 147 -17.62 -14.30 -9.11
N LEU A 148 -16.85 -13.63 -8.22
CA LEU A 148 -16.55 -12.21 -8.37
C LEU A 148 -15.85 -11.96 -9.71
N GLY A 149 -16.29 -10.92 -10.43
CA GLY A 149 -15.76 -10.52 -11.74
C GLY A 149 -14.34 -10.00 -11.70
N VAL A 150 -13.42 -10.69 -11.03
CA VAL A 150 -11.99 -10.38 -10.98
C VAL A 150 -11.15 -11.59 -11.31
N SER A 151 -10.05 -11.38 -12.05
CA SER A 151 -9.13 -12.45 -12.42
C SER A 151 -7.70 -11.94 -12.57
N ALA A 152 -6.74 -12.87 -12.44
CA ALA A 152 -5.32 -12.67 -12.67
C ALA A 152 -4.84 -13.69 -13.70
N PRO A 153 -4.90 -13.38 -15.01
CA PRO A 153 -4.42 -14.28 -16.06
C PRO A 153 -2.93 -14.61 -15.92
N ASP A 154 -2.17 -13.70 -15.37
CA ASP A 154 -0.76 -13.82 -15.00
C ASP A 154 -0.45 -12.91 -13.80
N ASP A 155 0.79 -12.93 -13.30
CA ASP A 155 1.21 -12.18 -12.11
C ASP A 155 1.11 -10.65 -12.26
N LYS A 156 1.08 -10.14 -13.50
CA LYS A 156 1.13 -8.70 -13.80
C LYS A 156 -0.15 -8.15 -14.40
N THR A 157 -1.13 -8.99 -14.68
CA THR A 157 -2.38 -8.59 -15.30
C THR A 157 -3.55 -8.83 -14.35
N PHE A 158 -4.16 -7.73 -13.86
CA PHE A 158 -5.37 -7.78 -13.03
C PHE A 158 -6.57 -7.30 -13.85
N VAL A 159 -7.57 -8.15 -14.00
CA VAL A 159 -8.77 -7.87 -14.80
C VAL A 159 -9.97 -7.73 -13.89
N VAL A 160 -10.77 -6.69 -14.13
CA VAL A 160 -12.03 -6.42 -13.41
C VAL A 160 -13.16 -6.28 -14.41
N GLU A 161 -14.23 -7.07 -14.24
CA GLU A 161 -15.47 -6.96 -14.98
C GLU A 161 -16.52 -6.23 -14.13
N LEU A 162 -17.22 -5.26 -14.73
CA LEU A 162 -18.30 -4.49 -14.12
C LEU A 162 -19.67 -4.89 -14.70
N GLU A 163 -20.73 -4.77 -13.91
CA GLU A 163 -22.11 -4.95 -14.38
C GLU A 163 -22.54 -3.84 -15.35
N VAL A 164 -22.12 -2.62 -15.06
CA VAL A 164 -22.38 -1.43 -15.87
C VAL A 164 -21.10 -0.58 -15.97
N PRO A 165 -20.96 0.28 -17.01
CA PRO A 165 -19.83 1.18 -17.12
C PRO A 165 -19.80 2.18 -15.95
N VAL A 166 -18.62 2.33 -15.30
CA VAL A 166 -18.38 3.27 -14.20
C VAL A 166 -17.19 4.14 -14.55
N SER A 167 -17.43 5.38 -14.98
CA SER A 167 -16.36 6.27 -15.47
C SER A 167 -15.37 6.71 -14.40
N PHE A 168 -15.78 6.74 -13.13
CA PHE A 168 -14.93 7.10 -11.99
C PHE A 168 -14.24 5.88 -11.35
N PHE A 169 -14.40 4.68 -11.89
CA PHE A 169 -13.85 3.44 -11.32
C PHE A 169 -12.35 3.53 -11.00
N PRO A 170 -11.48 4.10 -11.85
CA PRO A 170 -10.06 4.25 -11.51
C PRO A 170 -9.83 5.11 -10.26
N SER A 171 -10.71 6.08 -9.97
CA SER A 171 -10.61 6.91 -8.77
C SER A 171 -10.97 6.17 -7.48
N LEU A 172 -11.63 5.01 -7.56
CA LEU A 172 -11.85 4.17 -6.38
C LEU A 172 -10.57 3.44 -5.97
N MET A 173 -9.64 3.21 -6.90
CA MET A 173 -8.48 2.32 -6.72
C MET A 173 -7.40 2.86 -5.79
N TYR A 174 -7.49 4.13 -5.37
CA TYR A 174 -6.61 4.68 -4.33
C TYR A 174 -7.21 4.58 -2.92
N PHE A 175 -8.42 4.05 -2.77
CA PHE A 175 -9.03 3.87 -1.46
C PHE A 175 -8.61 2.53 -0.84
N PRO A 176 -8.23 2.48 0.45
CA PRO A 176 -7.61 1.31 1.09
C PRO A 176 -8.39 0.00 0.98
N THR A 177 -9.72 0.04 0.89
CA THR A 177 -10.54 -1.17 0.76
C THR A 177 -10.29 -1.96 -0.53
N PHE A 178 -9.69 -1.31 -1.56
CA PHE A 178 -9.30 -1.93 -2.84
C PHE A 178 -7.84 -2.39 -2.89
N TYR A 179 -7.10 -2.23 -1.79
CA TYR A 179 -5.68 -2.57 -1.74
C TYR A 179 -5.45 -4.08 -1.74
N PRO A 180 -4.27 -4.54 -2.20
CA PRO A 180 -3.95 -5.96 -2.25
C PRO A 180 -3.64 -6.50 -0.86
N ILE A 181 -3.79 -7.81 -0.69
CA ILE A 181 -3.35 -8.58 0.48
C ILE A 181 -2.56 -9.78 -0.03
N ASN A 182 -1.36 -10.01 0.51
CA ASN A 182 -0.60 -11.20 0.18
C ASN A 182 -1.27 -12.46 0.76
N GLU A 183 -1.89 -13.28 -0.11
CA GLU A 183 -2.66 -14.45 0.31
C GLU A 183 -1.84 -15.45 1.11
N ALA A 184 -0.61 -15.75 0.66
CA ALA A 184 0.25 -16.73 1.33
C ALA A 184 0.62 -16.27 2.74
N PHE A 185 0.91 -14.99 2.92
CA PHE A 185 1.18 -14.42 4.24
C PHE A 185 -0.08 -14.43 5.11
N TYR A 186 -1.20 -13.89 4.60
CA TYR A 186 -2.46 -13.85 5.33
C TYR A 186 -2.88 -15.23 5.85
N THR A 187 -2.83 -16.26 5.00
CA THR A 187 -3.23 -17.63 5.35
C THR A 187 -2.26 -18.34 6.27
N SER A 188 -1.04 -17.82 6.44
CA SER A 188 -0.05 -18.34 7.40
C SER A 188 -0.25 -17.82 8.82
N LEU A 189 -1.08 -16.80 9.01
CA LEU A 189 -1.34 -16.19 10.30
C LEU A 189 -2.48 -16.90 11.05
N GLU A 190 -2.53 -16.71 12.36
CA GLU A 190 -3.69 -17.10 13.17
C GLU A 190 -4.88 -16.20 12.83
N ASP A 191 -6.09 -16.77 12.86
CA ASP A 191 -7.32 -16.04 12.57
C ASP A 191 -7.44 -14.78 13.43
N GLY A 192 -7.77 -13.66 12.77
CA GLY A 192 -7.97 -12.36 13.43
C GLY A 192 -6.70 -11.62 13.85
N THR A 193 -5.51 -12.11 13.47
CA THR A 193 -4.24 -11.44 13.83
C THR A 193 -3.70 -10.52 12.73
N TYR A 194 -4.19 -10.63 11.48
CA TYR A 194 -3.73 -9.79 10.37
C TYR A 194 -3.92 -8.29 10.68
N GLY A 195 -2.85 -7.51 10.49
CA GLY A 195 -2.88 -6.06 10.72
C GLY A 195 -2.93 -5.63 12.19
N THR A 196 -2.57 -6.51 13.14
CA THR A 196 -2.59 -6.20 14.59
C THR A 196 -1.21 -5.88 15.17
N SER A 197 -0.15 -6.15 14.44
CA SER A 197 1.24 -5.84 14.83
C SER A 197 2.14 -5.74 13.60
N PRO A 198 3.38 -5.23 13.74
CA PRO A 198 4.35 -5.23 12.65
C PRO A 198 4.64 -6.62 12.08
N GLU A 199 4.60 -7.66 12.90
CA GLU A 199 4.88 -9.05 12.50
C GLU A 199 3.72 -9.67 11.71
N THR A 200 2.50 -9.13 11.86
CA THR A 200 1.29 -9.62 11.20
C THR A 200 0.79 -8.70 10.09
N PHE A 201 1.65 -7.79 9.62
CA PHE A 201 1.33 -6.81 8.58
C PHE A 201 2.46 -6.73 7.55
N LEU A 202 2.14 -6.86 6.26
CA LEU A 202 3.09 -6.62 5.17
C LEU A 202 2.81 -5.28 4.51
N SER A 203 3.86 -4.55 4.24
CA SER A 203 3.83 -3.30 3.47
C SER A 203 4.37 -3.53 2.05
N ASN A 204 3.85 -2.81 1.08
CA ASN A 204 4.41 -2.69 -0.26
C ASN A 204 4.57 -1.21 -0.68
N GLY A 205 4.13 -0.28 0.19
CA GLY A 205 4.14 1.16 -0.02
C GLY A 205 5.42 1.85 0.47
N ALA A 206 5.35 3.17 0.59
CA ALA A 206 6.49 4.04 0.89
C ALA A 206 7.11 3.80 2.28
N PHE A 207 6.30 3.31 3.24
CA PHE A 207 6.75 3.07 4.60
C PHE A 207 6.45 1.66 5.09
N LEU A 208 7.25 1.20 6.05
CA LEU A 208 7.10 -0.05 6.78
C LEU A 208 6.56 0.25 8.18
N LEU A 209 5.65 -0.57 8.66
CA LEU A 209 5.18 -0.50 10.05
C LEU A 209 6.31 -0.95 10.99
N GLU A 210 6.79 -0.06 11.86
CA GLU A 210 7.86 -0.35 12.82
C GLU A 210 7.33 -0.64 14.22
N SER A 211 6.30 0.09 14.65
CA SER A 211 5.61 -0.14 15.92
C SER A 211 4.13 0.20 15.81
N TYR A 212 3.30 -0.67 16.37
CA TYR A 212 1.86 -0.50 16.44
C TYR A 212 1.25 -1.42 17.48
N THR A 213 0.22 -0.94 18.15
CA THR A 213 -0.68 -1.73 19.00
C THR A 213 -2.11 -1.26 18.73
N PRO A 214 -3.06 -2.14 18.40
CA PRO A 214 -4.44 -1.77 18.13
C PRO A 214 -5.06 -0.95 19.26
N GLY A 215 -5.84 0.06 18.88
CA GLY A 215 -6.50 0.95 19.85
C GLY A 215 -5.58 2.02 20.43
N THR A 216 -4.44 2.32 19.80
CA THR A 216 -3.56 3.44 20.19
C THR A 216 -3.36 4.42 19.03
N ALA A 217 -3.08 5.68 19.36
CA ALA A 217 -2.64 6.68 18.38
C ALA A 217 -1.11 6.65 18.16
N ASN A 218 -0.36 6.01 19.05
CA ASN A 218 1.10 5.99 18.97
C ASN A 218 1.57 4.83 18.10
N LEU A 219 2.09 5.16 16.93
CA LEU A 219 2.72 4.21 16.02
C LEU A 219 3.85 4.89 15.23
N THR A 220 4.78 4.08 14.76
CA THR A 220 5.93 4.56 14.00
C THR A 220 6.04 3.81 12.69
N LEU A 221 6.22 4.56 11.63
CA LEU A 221 6.55 4.05 10.31
C LEU A 221 7.99 4.43 9.97
N LYS A 222 8.71 3.55 9.28
CA LYS A 222 10.04 3.82 8.74
C LYS A 222 10.04 3.71 7.22
N LYS A 223 10.92 4.44 6.55
CA LYS A 223 11.07 4.38 5.09
C LYS A 223 11.26 2.93 4.62
N ASN A 224 10.54 2.56 3.58
CA ASN A 224 10.72 1.29 2.87
C ASN A 224 11.82 1.45 1.81
N PRO A 225 13.00 0.84 1.97
CA PRO A 225 14.08 0.94 0.99
C PRO A 225 13.78 0.17 -0.30
N ASP A 226 12.88 -0.81 -0.25
CA ASP A 226 12.49 -1.65 -1.39
C ASP A 226 11.21 -1.17 -2.09
N TYR A 227 10.71 0.01 -1.71
CA TYR A 227 9.56 0.64 -2.37
C TYR A 227 9.89 0.95 -3.83
N TRP A 228 8.97 0.69 -4.75
CA TRP A 228 9.20 0.87 -6.19
C TRP A 228 9.57 2.33 -6.56
N ASP A 229 9.15 3.32 -5.75
CA ASP A 229 9.45 4.74 -5.94
C ASP A 229 10.25 5.33 -4.74
N ALA A 230 11.14 4.52 -4.15
CA ALA A 230 11.89 4.89 -2.94
C ALA A 230 12.74 6.16 -3.09
N ASP A 231 13.17 6.50 -4.30
CA ASP A 231 13.97 7.69 -4.57
C ASP A 231 13.19 9.00 -4.34
N ARG A 232 11.87 8.97 -4.47
CA ARG A 232 11.00 10.12 -4.18
C ARG A 232 10.70 10.29 -2.70
N VAL A 233 10.88 9.27 -1.89
CA VAL A 233 10.60 9.32 -0.45
C VAL A 233 11.74 10.04 0.28
N GLN A 234 11.49 11.27 0.75
CA GLN A 234 12.48 12.13 1.40
C GLN A 234 12.53 11.98 2.91
N LEU A 235 11.51 11.38 3.51
CA LEU A 235 11.41 11.18 4.95
C LEU A 235 12.05 9.86 5.36
N ALA A 236 12.65 9.82 6.56
CA ALA A 236 13.13 8.60 7.18
C ALA A 236 11.95 7.78 7.76
N GLY A 237 10.84 8.43 8.08
CA GLY A 237 9.65 7.78 8.60
C GLY A 237 8.59 8.79 9.07
N ILE A 238 7.53 8.26 9.65
CA ILE A 238 6.39 9.00 10.21
C ILE A 238 6.17 8.55 11.65
N LYS A 239 5.89 9.49 12.55
CA LYS A 239 5.50 9.21 13.93
C LYS A 239 4.11 9.76 14.16
N TYR A 240 3.18 8.88 14.35
CA TYR A 240 1.82 9.17 14.71
C TYR A 240 1.67 9.23 16.24
N GLN A 241 0.85 10.16 16.74
CA GLN A 241 0.57 10.33 18.17
C GLN A 241 -0.76 11.04 18.44
#